data_05890318fe63375e23e1561b2b07c323
#
_entry.id   05890318fe63375e23e1561b2b07c323
#
_cell.length_a   1.000
_cell.length_b   1.000
_cell.length_c   1.000
_cell.angle_alpha   90.00
_cell.angle_beta   90.00
_cell.angle_gamma   90.00
#
_symmetry.space_group_name_H-M   'P 1'
#
loop_
_entity.id
_entity.type
_entity.pdbx_description
1 polymer ?
#
loop_
_entity_poly.entity_id
_entity_poly.type
_entity_poly.pdbx_seq_one_letter_code
_entity_poly.pdbx_strand_id
1 'polypeptide(L)'
;MKIITPRVPSAETGFSYARPFFEDLVDTALAHAKKLGATDAGAEASEGYGLSVSVRKGELENVERNRDKSLGVTVYVGQRRGNASTSDFSRAAIERTVQAAYDIARFTAEDPVAGLPDAEDIATTQPDLDLFHPWALTSEQAAKIALECEAAALATDRRITNSEGAGVSAQQSHFFSAHTRGFRGGYASSRHSLSVAPIAGKGAGMQRDAWYSSMRCAEELASPEAVGRYAAERALSRLKSRKISPR
;
A
#
# COMPACT_ATOMS: atom_id res chain seq x y z
N MET A 1 -11.36 -14.34 -31.01
CA MET A 1 -11.27 -14.18 -29.54
C MET A 1 -9.80 -14.23 -29.17
N LYS A 2 -9.15 -13.07 -28.98
CA LYS A 2 -7.75 -13.05 -28.53
C LYS A 2 -7.75 -13.33 -27.03
N ILE A 3 -7.21 -14.47 -26.64
CA ILE A 3 -6.89 -14.76 -25.24
C ILE A 3 -5.74 -13.85 -24.88
N ILE A 4 -5.95 -12.93 -23.95
CA ILE A 4 -4.88 -12.09 -23.39
C ILE A 4 -4.07 -13.02 -22.49
N THR A 5 -2.96 -13.53 -22.98
CA THR A 5 -2.06 -14.38 -22.21
C THR A 5 -1.16 -13.45 -21.37
N PRO A 6 -1.11 -13.60 -20.03
CA PRO A 6 -0.18 -12.84 -19.22
C PRO A 6 1.25 -13.13 -19.69
N ARG A 7 2.02 -12.09 -20.01
CA ARG A 7 3.45 -12.27 -20.27
C ARG A 7 4.18 -12.55 -18.96
N VAL A 8 5.11 -13.47 -19.05
CA VAL A 8 6.03 -13.88 -17.96
C VAL A 8 6.65 -12.63 -17.29
N PRO A 9 6.81 -12.63 -15.96
CA PRO A 9 7.40 -11.53 -15.20
C PRO A 9 8.74 -11.10 -15.80
N SER A 10 9.02 -9.80 -15.82
CA SER A 10 10.42 -9.40 -16.01
C SER A 10 11.17 -9.83 -14.74
N ALA A 11 12.23 -10.61 -14.90
CA ALA A 11 13.04 -11.10 -13.76
C ALA A 11 13.60 -9.95 -12.90
N GLU A 12 13.66 -8.75 -13.45
CA GLU A 12 14.20 -7.54 -12.80
C GLU A 12 13.22 -6.85 -11.86
N THR A 13 11.91 -6.89 -12.12
CA THR A 13 10.91 -6.15 -11.32
C THR A 13 10.09 -7.02 -10.38
N GLY A 14 10.03 -8.31 -10.61
CA GLY A 14 9.20 -9.25 -9.84
C GLY A 14 7.69 -9.17 -10.08
N PHE A 15 7.21 -8.26 -10.94
CA PHE A 15 5.79 -8.14 -11.27
C PHE A 15 5.33 -9.19 -12.27
N SER A 16 4.08 -9.67 -12.13
CA SER A 16 3.47 -10.64 -13.03
C SER A 16 2.95 -10.01 -14.33
N TYR A 17 2.62 -8.72 -14.27
CA TYR A 17 2.02 -8.00 -15.39
C TYR A 17 2.91 -6.84 -15.82
N ALA A 18 3.06 -6.66 -17.12
CA ALA A 18 3.76 -5.50 -17.67
C ALA A 18 2.78 -4.33 -17.87
N ARG A 19 3.29 -3.09 -17.87
CA ARG A 19 2.49 -1.88 -18.09
C ARG A 19 1.56 -1.96 -19.31
N PRO A 20 1.96 -2.43 -20.52
CA PRO A 20 1.04 -2.55 -21.65
C PRO A 20 -0.17 -3.43 -21.40
N PHE A 21 -0.06 -4.44 -20.53
CA PHE A 21 -1.19 -5.26 -20.12
C PHE A 21 -2.21 -4.46 -19.30
N PHE A 22 -1.76 -3.62 -18.39
CA PHE A 22 -2.64 -2.73 -17.62
C PHE A 22 -3.29 -1.65 -18.51
N GLU A 23 -2.56 -1.15 -19.49
CA GLU A 23 -3.10 -0.23 -20.50
C GLU A 23 -4.28 -0.85 -21.24
N ASP A 24 -4.16 -2.10 -21.69
CA ASP A 24 -5.23 -2.83 -22.37
C ASP A 24 -6.45 -3.07 -21.46
N LEU A 25 -6.24 -3.38 -20.17
CA LEU A 25 -7.33 -3.57 -19.20
C LEU A 25 -8.09 -2.26 -18.99
N VAL A 26 -7.38 -1.17 -18.73
CA VAL A 26 -7.96 0.16 -18.51
C VAL A 26 -8.69 0.65 -19.75
N ASP A 27 -8.12 0.51 -20.94
CA ASP A 27 -8.76 0.88 -22.20
C ASP A 27 -10.04 0.06 -22.45
N THR A 28 -10.03 -1.23 -22.12
CA THR A 28 -11.22 -2.09 -22.20
C THR A 28 -12.33 -1.58 -21.28
N ALA A 29 -11.99 -1.21 -20.03
CA ALA A 29 -12.95 -0.68 -19.06
C ALA A 29 -13.54 0.66 -19.50
N LEU A 30 -12.69 1.61 -19.92
CA LEU A 30 -13.13 2.92 -20.39
C LEU A 30 -14.00 2.84 -21.65
N ALA A 31 -13.63 1.99 -22.61
CA ALA A 31 -14.43 1.75 -23.81
C ALA A 31 -15.81 1.15 -23.48
N HIS A 32 -15.89 0.26 -22.49
CA HIS A 32 -17.16 -0.30 -22.05
C HIS A 32 -18.02 0.73 -21.32
N ALA A 33 -17.45 1.55 -20.43
CA ALA A 33 -18.17 2.64 -19.76
C ALA A 33 -18.78 3.61 -20.77
N LYS A 34 -18.05 3.98 -21.82
CA LYS A 34 -18.54 4.80 -22.90
C LYS A 34 -19.73 4.17 -23.65
N LYS A 35 -19.69 2.85 -23.92
CA LYS A 35 -20.79 2.11 -24.56
C LYS A 35 -22.06 2.10 -23.72
N LEU A 36 -21.96 2.10 -22.39
CA LEU A 36 -23.07 2.17 -21.46
C LEU A 36 -23.68 3.57 -21.35
N GLY A 37 -23.05 4.60 -21.92
CA GLY A 37 -23.53 5.98 -21.87
C GLY A 37 -23.03 6.77 -20.67
N ALA A 38 -21.91 6.37 -20.06
CA ALA A 38 -21.24 7.18 -19.05
C ALA A 38 -20.83 8.54 -19.62
N THR A 39 -21.04 9.61 -18.86
CA THR A 39 -20.56 10.96 -19.20
C THR A 39 -19.04 11.03 -19.13
N ASP A 40 -18.51 10.45 -18.07
CA ASP A 40 -17.07 10.32 -17.82
C ASP A 40 -16.77 8.99 -17.13
N ALA A 41 -15.52 8.53 -17.23
CA ALA A 41 -15.05 7.38 -16.50
C ALA A 41 -13.52 7.45 -16.26
N GLY A 42 -13.09 6.87 -15.15
CA GLY A 42 -11.70 6.59 -14.85
C GLY A 42 -11.51 5.12 -14.50
N ALA A 43 -10.35 4.56 -14.82
CA ALA A 43 -9.99 3.20 -14.43
C ALA A 43 -8.52 3.13 -14.03
N GLU A 44 -8.22 2.23 -13.10
CA GLU A 44 -6.86 1.96 -12.63
C GLU A 44 -6.66 0.46 -12.48
N ALA A 45 -5.62 -0.06 -13.09
CA ALA A 45 -5.15 -1.42 -12.88
C ALA A 45 -3.86 -1.42 -12.08
N SER A 46 -3.75 -2.30 -11.09
CA SER A 46 -2.58 -2.36 -10.21
C SER A 46 -2.22 -3.80 -9.84
N GLU A 47 -0.96 -3.98 -9.49
CA GLU A 47 -0.41 -5.18 -8.86
C GLU A 47 0.54 -4.76 -7.74
N GLY A 48 0.49 -5.49 -6.62
CA GLY A 48 1.44 -5.38 -5.54
C GLY A 48 1.91 -6.74 -5.07
N TYR A 49 3.14 -6.82 -4.58
CA TYR A 49 3.65 -8.01 -3.90
C TYR A 49 4.58 -7.60 -2.75
N GLY A 50 4.72 -8.49 -1.77
CA GLY A 50 5.59 -8.20 -0.66
C GLY A 50 5.84 -9.35 0.29
N LEU A 51 6.71 -9.05 1.24
CA LEU A 51 7.03 -9.87 2.39
C LEU A 51 6.85 -9.04 3.65
N SER A 52 6.18 -9.61 4.65
CA SER A 52 6.13 -9.08 6.00
C SER A 52 6.51 -10.18 6.98
N VAL A 53 7.39 -9.86 7.93
CA VAL A 53 7.82 -10.79 8.98
C VAL A 53 7.68 -10.08 10.31
N SER A 54 7.06 -10.73 11.28
CA SER A 54 6.99 -10.27 12.66
C SER A 54 7.63 -11.27 13.63
N VAL A 55 8.26 -10.72 14.65
CA VAL A 55 8.86 -11.46 15.76
C VAL A 55 8.32 -10.93 17.07
N ARG A 56 8.28 -11.78 18.09
CA ARG A 56 7.88 -11.37 19.43
C ARG A 56 8.58 -12.20 20.48
N LYS A 57 9.15 -11.53 21.48
CA LYS A 57 9.88 -12.16 22.60
C LYS A 57 11.03 -13.06 22.13
N GLY A 58 11.73 -12.62 21.09
CA GLY A 58 12.85 -13.37 20.53
C GLY A 58 12.48 -14.54 19.64
N GLU A 59 11.21 -14.71 19.29
CA GLU A 59 10.73 -15.81 18.45
C GLU A 59 9.99 -15.26 17.20
N LEU A 60 10.06 -16.03 16.12
CA LEU A 60 9.31 -15.75 14.90
C LEU A 60 7.79 -15.93 15.17
N GLU A 61 6.98 -14.91 14.92
CA GLU A 61 5.55 -14.94 15.14
C GLU A 61 4.76 -15.15 13.85
N ASN A 62 5.13 -14.42 12.78
CA ASN A 62 4.44 -14.54 11.50
C ASN A 62 5.37 -14.27 10.31
N VAL A 63 5.12 -14.95 9.21
CA VAL A 63 5.71 -14.69 7.89
C VAL A 63 4.57 -14.65 6.88
N GLU A 64 4.40 -13.51 6.23
CA GLU A 64 3.38 -13.31 5.22
C GLU A 64 4.03 -12.91 3.90
N ARG A 65 3.67 -13.62 2.83
CA ARG A 65 3.95 -13.23 1.45
C ARG A 65 2.64 -12.99 0.75
N ASN A 66 2.45 -11.79 0.25
CA ASN A 66 1.26 -11.41 -0.47
C ASN A 66 1.57 -11.09 -1.93
N ARG A 67 0.57 -11.28 -2.78
CA ARG A 67 0.53 -10.79 -4.15
C ARG A 67 -0.92 -10.50 -4.49
N ASP A 68 -1.22 -9.23 -4.69
CA ASP A 68 -2.55 -8.74 -4.96
C ASP A 68 -2.59 -8.01 -6.30
N LYS A 69 -3.76 -8.01 -6.92
CA LYS A 69 -4.02 -7.27 -8.15
C LYS A 69 -5.45 -6.74 -8.13
N SER A 70 -5.67 -5.61 -8.77
CA SER A 70 -6.99 -4.99 -8.82
C SER A 70 -7.18 -4.18 -10.10
N LEU A 71 -8.41 -4.16 -10.60
CA LEU A 71 -8.91 -3.16 -11.52
C LEU A 71 -10.05 -2.42 -10.84
N GLY A 72 -9.85 -1.15 -10.53
CA GLY A 72 -10.86 -0.22 -10.04
C GLY A 72 -11.43 0.61 -11.18
N VAL A 73 -12.75 0.82 -11.16
CA VAL A 73 -13.46 1.65 -12.16
C VAL A 73 -14.34 2.65 -11.45
N THR A 74 -14.25 3.90 -11.86
CA THR A 74 -15.14 4.98 -11.46
C THR A 74 -15.94 5.43 -12.69
N VAL A 75 -17.25 5.47 -12.58
CA VAL A 75 -18.15 5.91 -13.65
C VAL A 75 -18.95 7.12 -13.19
N TYR A 76 -19.13 8.08 -14.09
CA TYR A 76 -19.95 9.25 -13.87
C TYR A 76 -21.14 9.26 -14.84
N VAL A 77 -22.32 9.59 -14.32
CA VAL A 77 -23.54 9.86 -15.08
C VAL A 77 -24.04 11.25 -14.66
N GLY A 78 -23.67 12.27 -15.42
CA GLY A 78 -23.77 13.65 -14.96
C GLY A 78 -22.91 13.87 -13.72
N GLN A 79 -23.49 14.37 -12.65
CA GLN A 79 -22.85 14.61 -11.35
C GLN A 79 -23.04 13.45 -10.35
N ARG A 80 -23.34 12.26 -10.85
CA ARG A 80 -23.52 11.04 -10.04
C ARG A 80 -22.34 10.11 -10.26
N ARG A 81 -21.77 9.55 -9.20
CA ARG A 81 -20.60 8.71 -9.24
C ARG A 81 -20.89 7.31 -8.72
N GLY A 82 -20.39 6.29 -9.43
CA GLY A 82 -20.38 4.91 -8.98
C GLY A 82 -18.98 4.32 -9.11
N ASN A 83 -18.62 3.46 -8.17
CA ASN A 83 -17.33 2.79 -8.15
C ASN A 83 -17.52 1.28 -7.99
N ALA A 84 -16.72 0.50 -8.69
CA ALA A 84 -16.62 -0.94 -8.49
C ALA A 84 -15.20 -1.41 -8.78
N SER A 85 -14.81 -2.57 -8.26
CA SER A 85 -13.50 -3.17 -8.49
C SER A 85 -13.58 -4.67 -8.65
N THR A 86 -12.55 -5.25 -9.28
CA THR A 86 -12.38 -6.70 -9.42
C THR A 86 -10.91 -7.07 -9.38
N SER A 87 -10.61 -8.27 -8.89
CA SER A 87 -9.30 -8.91 -9.04
C SER A 87 -9.25 -9.92 -10.20
N ASP A 88 -10.37 -10.15 -10.88
CA ASP A 88 -10.46 -10.98 -12.08
C ASP A 88 -10.29 -10.10 -13.33
N PHE A 89 -9.19 -10.30 -14.05
CA PHE A 89 -8.84 -9.55 -15.26
C PHE A 89 -9.44 -10.15 -16.55
N SER A 90 -10.34 -11.11 -16.44
CA SER A 90 -11.08 -11.59 -17.60
C SER A 90 -12.00 -10.48 -18.16
N ARG A 91 -12.16 -10.47 -19.48
CA ARG A 91 -13.01 -9.49 -20.16
C ARG A 91 -14.44 -9.46 -19.60
N ALA A 92 -15.00 -10.63 -19.32
CA ALA A 92 -16.35 -10.72 -18.77
C ALA A 92 -16.45 -10.12 -17.35
N ALA A 93 -15.41 -10.29 -16.50
CA ALA A 93 -15.37 -9.67 -15.19
C ALA A 93 -15.23 -8.14 -15.28
N ILE A 94 -14.38 -7.65 -16.18
CA ILE A 94 -14.22 -6.21 -16.43
C ILE A 94 -15.57 -5.60 -16.86
N GLU A 95 -16.25 -6.19 -17.85
CA GLU A 95 -17.52 -5.69 -18.34
C GLU A 95 -18.59 -5.68 -17.24
N ARG A 96 -18.67 -6.73 -16.39
CA ARG A 96 -19.59 -6.75 -15.23
C ARG A 96 -19.23 -5.69 -14.19
N THR A 97 -17.95 -5.46 -13.94
CA THR A 97 -17.48 -4.45 -12.97
C THR A 97 -17.85 -3.04 -13.43
N VAL A 98 -17.64 -2.74 -14.71
CA VAL A 98 -18.02 -1.45 -15.30
C VAL A 98 -19.54 -1.28 -15.26
N GLN A 99 -20.31 -2.33 -15.59
CA GLN A 99 -21.78 -2.29 -15.50
C GLN A 99 -22.23 -2.00 -14.06
N ALA A 100 -21.65 -2.66 -13.07
CA ALA A 100 -21.97 -2.42 -11.67
C ALA A 100 -21.68 -0.96 -11.25
N ALA A 101 -20.51 -0.42 -11.64
CA ALA A 101 -20.17 0.98 -11.37
C ALA A 101 -21.16 1.95 -12.04
N TYR A 102 -21.54 1.67 -13.29
CA TYR A 102 -22.54 2.46 -14.04
C TYR A 102 -23.91 2.41 -13.36
N ASP A 103 -24.38 1.24 -12.95
CA ASP A 103 -25.68 1.10 -12.28
C ASP A 103 -25.69 1.82 -10.92
N ILE A 104 -24.60 1.73 -10.15
CA ILE A 104 -24.44 2.51 -8.91
C ILE A 104 -24.54 4.01 -9.20
N ALA A 105 -23.84 4.52 -10.22
CA ALA A 105 -23.87 5.93 -10.59
C ALA A 105 -25.29 6.41 -10.93
N ARG A 106 -26.10 5.59 -11.60
CA ARG A 106 -27.49 5.95 -11.97
C ARG A 106 -28.41 6.15 -10.76
N PHE A 107 -28.14 5.49 -9.64
CA PHE A 107 -28.99 5.54 -8.44
C PHE A 107 -28.39 6.35 -7.28
N THR A 108 -27.11 6.75 -7.38
CA THR A 108 -26.48 7.62 -6.39
C THR A 108 -27.06 9.05 -6.48
N ALA A 109 -27.11 9.75 -5.36
CA ALA A 109 -27.51 11.17 -5.34
C ALA A 109 -26.50 12.01 -6.13
N GLU A 110 -26.98 13.12 -6.70
CA GLU A 110 -26.11 14.11 -7.34
C GLU A 110 -25.21 14.80 -6.33
N ASP A 111 -23.96 14.96 -6.70
CA ASP A 111 -22.97 15.73 -5.98
C ASP A 111 -22.39 16.78 -6.94
N PRO A 112 -22.66 18.07 -6.73
CA PRO A 112 -22.29 19.13 -7.68
C PRO A 112 -20.77 19.28 -7.87
N VAL A 113 -19.96 18.65 -7.00
CA VAL A 113 -18.47 18.64 -7.13
C VAL A 113 -17.94 17.30 -7.64
N ALA A 114 -18.81 16.31 -7.93
CA ALA A 114 -18.39 15.05 -8.50
C ALA A 114 -18.03 15.19 -9.98
N GLY A 115 -16.80 14.81 -10.34
CA GLY A 115 -16.34 14.84 -11.73
C GLY A 115 -14.87 14.49 -11.84
N LEU A 116 -14.40 14.42 -13.08
CA LEU A 116 -12.98 14.39 -13.40
C LEU A 116 -12.42 15.82 -13.42
N PRO A 117 -11.10 16.00 -13.26
CA PRO A 117 -10.45 17.31 -13.37
C PRO A 117 -10.80 18.05 -14.68
N ASP A 118 -10.79 19.37 -14.66
CA ASP A 118 -10.90 20.17 -15.86
C ASP A 118 -9.66 20.00 -16.75
N ALA A 119 -9.77 20.31 -18.05
CA ALA A 119 -8.75 20.02 -19.03
C ALA A 119 -7.39 20.67 -18.71
N GLU A 120 -7.42 21.86 -18.12
CA GLU A 120 -6.24 22.62 -17.70
C GLU A 120 -5.50 22.01 -16.50
N ASP A 121 -6.20 21.22 -15.67
CA ASP A 121 -5.66 20.56 -14.47
C ASP A 121 -5.13 19.14 -14.77
N ILE A 122 -5.26 18.67 -16.01
CA ILE A 122 -4.79 17.33 -16.39
C ILE A 122 -3.30 17.34 -16.59
N ALA A 123 -2.58 16.49 -15.83
CA ALA A 123 -1.15 16.30 -16.01
C ALA A 123 -0.84 15.73 -17.40
N THR A 124 -0.01 16.43 -18.18
CA THR A 124 0.42 16.05 -19.52
C THR A 124 1.80 15.38 -19.55
N THR A 125 2.53 15.48 -18.45
CA THR A 125 3.88 14.91 -18.31
C THR A 125 3.95 14.02 -17.08
N GLN A 126 4.75 12.96 -17.14
CA GLN A 126 5.02 12.07 -16.03
C GLN A 126 6.51 12.09 -15.76
N PRO A 127 6.99 12.91 -14.80
CA PRO A 127 8.40 12.90 -14.41
C PRO A 127 8.76 11.54 -13.79
N ASP A 128 9.99 11.11 -14.01
CA ASP A 128 10.55 10.02 -13.22
C ASP A 128 10.78 10.53 -11.79
N LEU A 129 10.13 9.89 -10.84
CA LEU A 129 10.17 10.27 -9.43
C LEU A 129 11.12 9.35 -8.62
N ASP A 130 11.81 8.43 -9.28
CA ASP A 130 12.75 7.46 -8.68
C ASP A 130 12.14 6.75 -7.45
N LEU A 131 10.97 6.12 -7.63
CA LEU A 131 10.19 5.57 -6.51
C LEU A 131 10.36 4.05 -6.33
N PHE A 132 11.05 3.37 -7.25
CA PHE A 132 11.11 1.91 -7.30
C PHE A 132 12.51 1.37 -7.02
N HIS A 133 12.72 0.92 -5.81
CA HIS A 133 13.96 0.30 -5.30
C HIS A 133 13.61 -1.06 -4.68
N PRO A 134 13.48 -2.13 -5.48
CA PRO A 134 13.04 -3.43 -4.97
C PRO A 134 14.07 -4.03 -4.01
N TRP A 135 13.60 -4.56 -2.89
CA TRP A 135 14.44 -5.22 -1.89
C TRP A 135 14.27 -6.73 -1.98
N ALA A 136 15.33 -7.44 -2.39
CA ALA A 136 15.36 -8.89 -2.47
C ALA A 136 15.55 -9.53 -1.07
N LEU A 137 14.60 -9.25 -0.15
CA LEU A 137 14.63 -9.69 1.23
C LEU A 137 14.12 -11.13 1.36
N THR A 138 14.90 -12.01 2.02
CA THR A 138 14.41 -13.35 2.40
C THR A 138 13.71 -13.31 3.76
N SER A 139 12.88 -14.33 4.05
CA SER A 139 12.19 -14.43 5.33
C SER A 139 13.16 -14.52 6.50
N GLU A 140 14.28 -15.22 6.31
CA GLU A 140 15.32 -15.40 7.31
C GLU A 140 16.06 -14.09 7.60
N GLN A 141 16.37 -13.32 6.55
CA GLN A 141 16.98 -12.00 6.69
C GLN A 141 16.04 -11.03 7.41
N ALA A 142 14.76 -11.02 7.02
CA ALA A 142 13.74 -10.19 7.66
C ALA A 142 13.57 -10.53 9.14
N ALA A 143 13.52 -11.83 9.48
CA ALA A 143 13.43 -12.28 10.86
C ALA A 143 14.65 -11.85 11.67
N LYS A 144 15.87 -11.97 11.12
CA LYS A 144 17.10 -11.53 11.78
C LYS A 144 17.04 -10.04 12.10
N ILE A 145 16.70 -9.20 11.13
CA ILE A 145 16.58 -7.73 11.31
C ILE A 145 15.55 -7.39 12.39
N ALA A 146 14.39 -8.07 12.37
CA ALA A 146 13.33 -7.84 13.36
C ALA A 146 13.78 -8.26 14.77
N LEU A 147 14.44 -9.42 14.91
CA LEU A 147 14.99 -9.90 16.18
C LEU A 147 16.06 -8.94 16.75
N GLU A 148 16.95 -8.44 15.92
CA GLU A 148 17.96 -7.43 16.32
C GLU A 148 17.27 -6.15 16.83
N CYS A 149 16.22 -5.70 16.17
CA CYS A 149 15.46 -4.52 16.57
C CYS A 149 14.75 -4.72 17.92
N GLU A 150 14.09 -5.85 18.11
CA GLU A 150 13.42 -6.17 19.38
C GLU A 150 14.42 -6.33 20.52
N ALA A 151 15.51 -7.04 20.28
CA ALA A 151 16.58 -7.22 21.27
C ALA A 151 17.19 -5.89 21.70
N ALA A 152 17.44 -4.97 20.78
CA ALA A 152 17.92 -3.63 21.08
C ALA A 152 16.94 -2.84 21.95
N ALA A 153 15.66 -2.93 21.67
CA ALA A 153 14.63 -2.28 22.49
C ALA A 153 14.61 -2.85 23.92
N LEU A 154 14.62 -4.17 24.05
CA LEU A 154 14.58 -4.85 25.34
C LEU A 154 15.87 -4.59 26.18
N ALA A 155 17.01 -4.45 25.53
CA ALA A 155 18.31 -4.21 26.19
C ALA A 155 18.50 -2.73 26.63
N THR A 156 17.68 -1.79 26.19
CA THR A 156 17.86 -0.35 26.43
C THR A 156 17.77 0.00 27.92
N ASP A 157 16.81 -0.58 28.66
CA ASP A 157 16.61 -0.32 30.09
C ASP A 157 15.87 -1.50 30.74
N ARG A 158 16.24 -1.85 31.99
CA ARG A 158 15.57 -2.92 32.77
C ARG A 158 14.06 -2.70 32.99
N ARG A 159 13.58 -1.50 32.81
CA ARG A 159 12.14 -1.16 32.89
C ARG A 159 11.37 -1.52 31.62
N ILE A 160 12.04 -1.80 30.51
CA ILE A 160 11.41 -2.43 29.34
C ILE A 160 11.26 -3.91 29.68
N THR A 161 10.03 -4.32 29.95
CA THR A 161 9.74 -5.64 30.54
C THR A 161 9.06 -6.59 29.56
N ASN A 162 8.62 -6.07 28.40
CA ASN A 162 7.91 -6.84 27.38
C ASN A 162 7.98 -6.11 26.03
N SER A 163 7.48 -6.78 24.99
CA SER A 163 7.32 -6.24 23.63
C SER A 163 6.00 -6.74 23.03
N GLU A 164 5.39 -5.92 22.21
CA GLU A 164 4.31 -6.36 21.29
C GLU A 164 4.90 -6.94 20.01
N GLY A 165 6.21 -6.88 19.84
CA GLY A 165 6.95 -7.41 18.72
C GLY A 165 7.66 -6.35 17.91
N ALA A 166 8.49 -6.83 17.00
CA ALA A 166 9.11 -6.07 15.92
C ALA A 166 8.73 -6.66 14.58
N GLY A 167 8.70 -5.82 13.55
CA GLY A 167 8.36 -6.27 12.21
C GLY A 167 9.17 -5.59 11.13
N VAL A 168 9.43 -6.36 10.06
CA VAL A 168 10.04 -5.88 8.82
C VAL A 168 9.11 -6.13 7.67
N SER A 169 8.94 -5.16 6.79
CA SER A 169 8.20 -5.36 5.54
C SER A 169 8.95 -4.80 4.34
N ALA A 170 8.84 -5.49 3.22
CA ALA A 170 9.28 -5.07 1.90
C ALA A 170 8.12 -5.19 0.93
N GLN A 171 7.60 -4.06 0.45
CA GLN A 171 6.42 -4.00 -0.43
C GLN A 171 6.79 -3.30 -1.74
N GLN A 172 6.32 -3.85 -2.84
CA GLN A 172 6.48 -3.31 -4.18
C GLN A 172 5.13 -3.29 -4.88
N SER A 173 4.86 -2.23 -5.61
CA SER A 173 3.63 -2.09 -6.39
C SER A 173 3.86 -1.31 -7.67
N HIS A 174 3.03 -1.53 -8.65
CA HIS A 174 2.89 -0.67 -9.80
C HIS A 174 1.43 -0.57 -10.23
N PHE A 175 1.10 0.49 -10.90
CA PHE A 175 -0.23 0.73 -11.42
C PHE A 175 -0.18 1.46 -12.75
N PHE A 176 -1.30 1.42 -13.45
CA PHE A 176 -1.61 2.31 -14.57
C PHE A 176 -3.04 2.81 -14.43
N SER A 177 -3.21 4.12 -14.55
CA SER A 177 -4.50 4.81 -14.45
C SER A 177 -4.74 5.65 -15.70
N ALA A 178 -5.99 5.68 -16.14
CA ALA A 178 -6.43 6.59 -17.21
C ALA A 178 -7.89 7.01 -17.00
N HIS A 179 -8.28 8.10 -17.66
CA HIS A 179 -9.66 8.54 -17.67
C HIS A 179 -10.10 9.12 -19.04
N THR A 180 -11.40 9.25 -19.24
CA THR A 180 -11.99 9.65 -20.52
C THR A 180 -11.62 11.05 -21.00
N ARG A 181 -11.15 11.93 -20.09
CA ARG A 181 -10.67 13.28 -20.42
C ARG A 181 -9.19 13.34 -20.79
N GLY A 182 -8.54 12.19 -21.04
CA GLY A 182 -7.22 12.11 -21.67
C GLY A 182 -6.03 11.88 -20.75
N PHE A 183 -6.18 11.89 -19.41
CA PHE A 183 -5.10 11.46 -18.53
C PHE A 183 -4.73 10.01 -18.77
N ARG A 184 -3.43 9.73 -18.80
CA ARG A 184 -2.86 8.37 -18.85
C ARG A 184 -1.54 8.38 -18.09
N GLY A 185 -1.43 7.58 -17.04
CA GLY A 185 -0.21 7.59 -16.23
C GLY A 185 -0.11 6.43 -15.25
N GLY A 186 1.07 6.22 -14.73
CA GLY A 186 1.34 5.21 -13.72
C GLY A 186 2.82 4.99 -13.53
N TYR A 187 3.19 4.47 -12.36
CA TYR A 187 4.57 4.20 -11.99
C TYR A 187 4.68 2.97 -11.09
N ALA A 188 5.89 2.45 -10.97
CA ALA A 188 6.24 1.48 -9.94
C ALA A 188 6.75 2.19 -8.69
N SER A 189 6.53 1.59 -7.53
CA SER A 189 7.05 2.10 -6.27
C SER A 189 7.38 0.98 -5.30
N SER A 190 8.29 1.24 -4.38
CA SER A 190 8.63 0.38 -3.26
C SER A 190 8.40 1.10 -1.93
N ARG A 191 8.16 0.31 -0.88
CA ARG A 191 8.07 0.78 0.49
C ARG A 191 8.59 -0.29 1.42
N HIS A 192 9.65 0.04 2.16
CA HIS A 192 10.25 -0.84 3.14
C HIS A 192 10.09 -0.25 4.52
N SER A 193 9.88 -1.08 5.53
CA SER A 193 9.75 -0.59 6.90
C SER A 193 10.32 -1.58 7.92
N LEU A 194 10.79 -1.01 9.03
CA LEU A 194 11.19 -1.68 10.24
C LEU A 194 10.53 -0.99 11.41
N SER A 195 9.90 -1.72 12.32
CA SER A 195 9.20 -1.18 13.47
C SER A 195 9.30 -2.07 14.69
N VAL A 196 9.13 -1.49 15.89
CA VAL A 196 9.05 -2.22 17.14
C VAL A 196 8.19 -1.48 18.16
N ALA A 197 7.50 -2.23 19.02
CA ALA A 197 6.62 -1.68 20.05
C ALA A 197 6.95 -2.24 21.44
N PRO A 198 7.97 -1.70 22.14
CA PRO A 198 8.32 -2.11 23.49
C PRO A 198 7.30 -1.66 24.55
N ILE A 199 7.25 -2.41 25.64
CA ILE A 199 6.40 -2.13 26.80
C ILE A 199 7.28 -1.88 28.01
N ALA A 200 7.12 -0.71 28.64
CA ALA A 200 7.82 -0.29 29.85
C ALA A 200 6.92 -0.44 31.11
N GLY A 201 7.52 -0.80 32.25
CA GLY A 201 6.83 -0.91 33.51
C GLY A 201 6.14 -2.24 33.73
N LYS A 202 5.35 -2.34 34.81
CA LYS A 202 4.60 -3.55 35.21
C LYS A 202 3.20 -3.21 35.73
N GLY A 203 2.29 -4.17 35.60
CA GLY A 203 0.92 -4.06 36.12
C GLY A 203 0.16 -2.85 35.55
N ALA A 204 -0.64 -2.18 36.34
CA ALA A 204 -1.47 -1.04 35.89
C ALA A 204 -0.65 0.19 35.48
N GLY A 205 0.66 0.24 35.76
CA GLY A 205 1.58 1.31 35.36
C GLY A 205 2.31 1.05 34.05
N MET A 206 2.01 -0.03 33.34
CA MET A 206 2.63 -0.31 32.04
C MET A 206 2.32 0.79 31.03
N GLN A 207 3.35 1.13 30.26
CA GLN A 207 3.25 2.07 29.16
C GLN A 207 3.86 1.44 27.91
N ARG A 208 3.26 1.72 26.77
CA ARG A 208 3.67 1.27 25.46
C ARG A 208 3.93 2.47 24.57
N ASP A 209 4.93 2.38 23.75
CA ASP A 209 5.10 3.26 22.57
C ASP A 209 5.81 2.48 21.46
N ALA A 210 5.78 3.00 20.26
CA ALA A 210 6.38 2.38 19.09
C ALA A 210 7.27 3.38 18.35
N TRP A 211 8.20 2.85 17.59
CA TRP A 211 8.94 3.61 16.60
C TRP A 211 9.17 2.80 15.34
N TYR A 212 9.42 3.49 14.24
CA TYR A 212 9.65 2.86 12.95
C TYR A 212 10.59 3.70 12.07
N SER A 213 11.18 3.03 11.09
CA SER A 213 11.80 3.63 9.92
C SER A 213 11.06 3.15 8.69
N SER A 214 10.80 4.02 7.71
CA SER A 214 10.10 3.65 6.49
C SER A 214 10.64 4.44 5.31
N MET A 215 11.24 3.74 4.35
CA MET A 215 11.94 4.29 3.20
C MET A 215 11.55 3.58 1.91
N ARG A 216 11.85 4.17 0.78
CA ARG A 216 11.70 3.52 -0.54
C ARG A 216 12.91 2.67 -0.87
N CYS A 217 14.09 3.08 -0.45
CA CYS A 217 15.35 2.39 -0.58
C CYS A 217 15.69 1.68 0.75
N ALA A 218 16.00 0.39 0.73
CA ALA A 218 16.25 -0.39 1.95
C ALA A 218 17.49 0.08 2.70
N GLU A 219 18.50 0.57 1.98
CA GLU A 219 19.77 1.08 2.52
C GLU A 219 19.59 2.37 3.33
N GLU A 220 18.49 3.08 3.13
CA GLU A 220 18.16 4.31 3.86
C GLU A 220 17.37 4.04 5.15
N LEU A 221 16.99 2.81 5.41
CA LEU A 221 16.34 2.46 6.68
C LEU A 221 17.31 2.72 7.85
N ALA A 222 16.77 3.27 8.94
CA ALA A 222 17.53 3.35 10.17
C ALA A 222 17.92 1.95 10.67
N SER A 223 19.08 1.85 11.35
CA SER A 223 19.54 0.55 11.86
C SER A 223 18.57 -0.06 12.87
N PRO A 224 18.50 -1.39 12.96
CA PRO A 224 17.65 -2.07 13.95
C PRO A 224 17.88 -1.59 15.38
N GLU A 225 19.14 -1.33 15.74
CA GLU A 225 19.51 -0.83 17.06
C GLU A 225 18.99 0.58 17.31
N ALA A 226 19.04 1.45 16.30
CA ALA A 226 18.56 2.83 16.42
C ALA A 226 17.04 2.87 16.60
N VAL A 227 16.31 2.10 15.80
CA VAL A 227 14.83 2.00 15.89
C VAL A 227 14.42 1.40 17.23
N GLY A 228 15.07 0.30 17.65
CA GLY A 228 14.80 -0.38 18.93
C GLY A 228 15.02 0.52 20.13
N ARG A 229 16.20 1.13 20.22
CA ARG A 229 16.55 2.05 21.31
C ARG A 229 15.60 3.24 21.40
N TYR A 230 15.32 3.91 20.28
CA TYR A 230 14.45 5.08 20.29
C TYR A 230 13.02 4.72 20.68
N ALA A 231 12.50 3.59 20.23
CA ALA A 231 11.18 3.08 20.66
C ALA A 231 11.11 2.87 22.16
N ALA A 232 12.18 2.27 22.73
CA ALA A 232 12.29 2.03 24.18
C ALA A 232 12.34 3.34 24.98
N GLU A 233 13.14 4.31 24.54
CA GLU A 233 13.20 5.64 25.17
C GLU A 233 11.84 6.33 25.18
N ARG A 234 11.08 6.22 24.10
CA ARG A 234 9.70 6.72 24.01
C ARG A 234 8.78 6.03 25.01
N ALA A 235 8.80 4.71 25.09
CA ALA A 235 7.99 3.96 26.05
C ALA A 235 8.33 4.34 27.50
N LEU A 236 9.63 4.50 27.81
CA LEU A 236 10.13 4.93 29.12
C LEU A 236 9.67 6.34 29.49
N SER A 237 9.68 7.28 28.53
CA SER A 237 9.24 8.67 28.75
C SER A 237 7.78 8.78 29.18
N ARG A 238 6.96 7.76 28.87
CA ARG A 238 5.53 7.72 29.26
C ARG A 238 5.29 7.24 30.69
N LEU A 239 6.31 6.67 31.33
CA LEU A 239 6.18 6.23 32.72
C LEU A 239 5.95 7.41 33.66
N LYS A 240 5.10 7.21 34.69
CA LYS A 240 4.77 8.22 35.70
C LYS A 240 4.18 9.51 35.12
N SER A 241 3.37 9.40 34.08
CA SER A 241 2.62 10.54 33.52
C SER A 241 1.78 11.24 34.59
N ARG A 242 1.69 12.57 34.55
CA ARG A 242 0.94 13.40 35.50
C ARG A 242 -0.28 14.00 34.81
N LYS A 243 -1.39 14.10 35.54
CA LYS A 243 -2.50 14.95 35.13
C LYS A 243 -2.07 16.41 35.22
N ILE A 244 -2.30 17.15 34.15
CA ILE A 244 -2.11 18.61 34.13
C ILE A 244 -3.47 19.24 34.43
N SER A 245 -3.55 20.14 35.44
CA SER A 245 -4.76 20.92 35.68
C SER A 245 -4.94 21.92 34.54
N PRO A 246 -6.15 22.13 34.03
CA PRO A 246 -6.41 23.19 33.07
C PRO A 246 -6.04 24.56 33.74
N ARG A 247 -5.38 25.42 32.97
CA ARG A 247 -5.13 26.79 33.36
C ARG A 247 -6.36 27.64 33.11
#